data_3a7a325ebbb6a25c1fbf0878d38536f7
#
_entry.id   3a7a325ebbb6a25c1fbf0878d38536f7
#
_cell.length_a   1.000
_cell.length_b   1.000
_cell.length_c   1.000
_cell.angle_alpha   90.00
_cell.angle_beta   90.00
_cell.angle_gamma   90.00
#
_symmetry.space_group_name_H-M   'P 1'
#
loop_
_entity.id
_entity.type
_entity.pdbx_description
1 polymer ?
#
loop_
_entity_poly.entity_id
_entity_poly.type
_entity_poly.pdbx_seq_one_letter_code
_entity_poly.pdbx_strand_id
1 'polypeptide(L)'
;SMKVMGIPCIYGVDQIHGTTYTLGGTFFPQGINMAATFNRELVREGARISAYETKAGSIPWTYAPVLDLARDARWPRHWENYGEDCYVNAEMGREAVFGFQGSDPNNIGKQQVAACIKHYMGYGVPVSGKDRTPSSITVQDMREKHFAPFLEGIKAGALSVMVNSAMNNGLPFHANYELLTEWLKEDLNWDGMIVTDWADINNLYTRDKIAGSKKEAIKIAINAGIDMSMVPYEWSFCTYLKELVEEGEVPMSRI
;
A
#
# COMPACT_ATOMS: atom_id res chain seq x y z
N SER A 1 4.34 -4.53 23.76
CA SER A 1 3.14 -3.70 23.56
C SER A 1 1.97 -4.21 24.40
N MET A 2 1.56 -5.49 24.32
CA MET A 2 0.42 -6.05 25.09
C MET A 2 0.45 -5.73 26.60
N LYS A 3 1.61 -5.84 27.25
CA LYS A 3 1.73 -5.55 28.70
C LYS A 3 1.58 -4.07 29.06
N VAL A 4 1.83 -3.17 28.14
CA VAL A 4 1.84 -1.71 28.40
C VAL A 4 0.61 -1.04 27.77
N MET A 5 0.30 -1.39 26.54
CA MET A 5 -0.73 -0.71 25.74
C MET A 5 -2.04 -1.51 25.65
N GLY A 6 -2.04 -2.79 26.06
CA GLY A 6 -3.19 -3.67 25.88
C GLY A 6 -3.46 -4.07 24.41
N ILE A 7 -2.67 -3.56 23.47
CA ILE A 7 -2.81 -3.77 22.03
C ILE A 7 -1.56 -4.51 21.52
N PRO A 8 -1.70 -5.57 20.70
CA PRO A 8 -0.57 -6.26 20.09
C PRO A 8 0.14 -5.35 19.08
N CYS A 9 1.44 -5.56 18.89
CA CYS A 9 2.18 -4.93 17.81
C CYS A 9 1.77 -5.57 16.48
N ILE A 10 1.43 -4.75 15.49
CA ILE A 10 1.22 -5.20 14.12
C ILE A 10 2.59 -5.22 13.43
N TYR A 11 2.98 -6.40 12.93
CA TYR A 11 4.22 -6.60 12.19
C TYR A 11 3.89 -7.03 10.76
N GLY A 12 4.45 -6.36 9.76
CA GLY A 12 4.21 -6.63 8.35
C GLY A 12 5.50 -6.85 7.57
N VAL A 13 5.41 -7.63 6.48
CA VAL A 13 6.53 -7.92 5.57
C VAL A 13 6.04 -7.99 4.11
N ASP A 14 6.99 -7.89 3.17
CA ASP A 14 6.76 -7.99 1.73
C ASP A 14 6.71 -9.45 1.25
N GLN A 15 5.55 -10.10 1.36
CA GLN A 15 5.34 -11.44 0.81
C GLN A 15 4.63 -11.35 -0.57
N ILE A 16 5.29 -10.72 -1.53
CA ILE A 16 4.66 -10.37 -2.82
C ILE A 16 4.55 -11.52 -3.80
N HIS A 17 5.43 -12.53 -3.71
CA HIS A 17 5.39 -13.74 -4.55
C HIS A 17 5.71 -15.00 -3.74
N GLY A 18 5.04 -15.17 -2.61
CA GLY A 18 5.26 -16.24 -1.65
C GLY A 18 5.92 -15.73 -0.38
N THR A 19 6.27 -16.66 0.52
CA THR A 19 6.77 -16.34 1.86
C THR A 19 8.28 -16.12 1.86
N THR A 20 8.71 -15.05 1.19
CA THR A 20 10.12 -14.78 0.84
C THR A 20 10.98 -14.35 2.02
N TYR A 21 10.38 -13.85 3.10
CA TYR A 21 11.10 -13.40 4.31
C TYR A 21 11.05 -14.41 5.46
N THR A 22 10.55 -15.62 5.20
CA THR A 22 10.45 -16.67 6.22
C THR A 22 11.21 -17.91 5.76
N LEU A 23 12.10 -18.42 6.61
CA LEU A 23 12.89 -19.61 6.29
C LEU A 23 12.00 -20.82 5.99
N GLY A 24 12.22 -21.47 4.86
CA GLY A 24 11.45 -22.63 4.41
C GLY A 24 10.10 -22.28 3.76
N GLY A 25 9.82 -21.00 3.55
CA GLY A 25 8.62 -20.58 2.84
C GLY A 25 8.63 -20.91 1.35
N THR A 26 7.46 -21.04 0.77
CA THR A 26 7.27 -21.32 -0.66
C THR A 26 7.44 -20.04 -1.48
N PHE A 27 8.22 -20.10 -2.56
CA PHE A 27 8.32 -19.03 -3.56
C PHE A 27 7.42 -19.35 -4.74
N PHE A 28 6.61 -18.38 -5.12
CA PHE A 28 5.80 -18.43 -6.33
C PHE A 28 6.44 -17.61 -7.45
N PRO A 29 6.01 -17.79 -8.72
CA PRO A 29 6.36 -16.86 -9.78
C PRO A 29 5.99 -15.42 -9.42
N GLN A 30 6.69 -14.46 -10.01
CA GLN A 30 6.35 -13.03 -9.87
C GLN A 30 4.95 -12.73 -10.40
N GLY A 31 4.33 -11.65 -9.93
CA GLY A 31 2.95 -11.28 -10.25
C GLY A 31 2.61 -11.32 -11.74
N ILE A 32 3.49 -10.78 -12.59
CA ILE A 32 3.31 -10.80 -14.05
C ILE A 32 3.23 -12.22 -14.64
N ASN A 33 4.01 -13.16 -14.11
CA ASN A 33 3.97 -14.55 -14.56
C ASN A 33 2.74 -15.28 -14.03
N MET A 34 2.30 -14.96 -12.82
CA MET A 34 1.04 -15.48 -12.28
C MET A 34 -0.14 -15.00 -13.13
N ALA A 35 -0.16 -13.73 -13.53
CA ALA A 35 -1.20 -13.15 -14.37
C ALA A 35 -1.19 -13.75 -15.79
N ALA A 36 -0.01 -14.06 -16.34
CA ALA A 36 0.14 -14.69 -17.67
C ALA A 36 -0.53 -16.08 -17.76
N THR A 37 -0.86 -16.71 -16.66
CA THR A 37 -1.65 -17.95 -16.64
C THR A 37 -3.13 -17.71 -17.00
N PHE A 38 -3.62 -16.47 -16.85
CA PHE A 38 -5.05 -16.11 -16.90
C PHE A 38 -5.93 -16.96 -15.98
N ASN A 39 -5.33 -17.58 -14.95
CA ASN A 39 -6.01 -18.46 -14.01
C ASN A 39 -6.13 -17.80 -12.64
N ARG A 40 -7.29 -17.25 -12.34
CA ARG A 40 -7.62 -16.59 -11.09
C ARG A 40 -7.50 -17.49 -9.86
N GLU A 41 -7.87 -18.77 -10.01
CA GLU A 41 -7.80 -19.76 -8.92
C GLU A 41 -6.36 -20.02 -8.49
N LEU A 42 -5.41 -20.07 -9.43
CA LEU A 42 -3.99 -20.21 -9.09
C LEU A 42 -3.45 -19.00 -8.33
N VAL A 43 -3.88 -17.79 -8.68
CA VAL A 43 -3.48 -16.57 -7.95
C VAL A 43 -4.03 -16.59 -6.52
N ARG A 44 -5.31 -16.93 -6.35
CA ARG A 44 -5.94 -17.08 -5.03
C ARG A 44 -5.23 -18.14 -4.19
N GLU A 45 -4.95 -19.31 -4.76
CA GLU A 45 -4.32 -20.40 -4.04
C GLU A 45 -2.87 -20.08 -3.66
N GLY A 46 -2.09 -19.45 -4.54
CA GLY A 46 -0.74 -18.96 -4.21
C GLY A 46 -0.74 -17.96 -3.06
N ALA A 47 -1.67 -17.01 -3.07
CA ALA A 47 -1.85 -16.05 -1.97
C ALA A 47 -2.30 -16.73 -0.67
N ARG A 48 -3.19 -17.75 -0.76
CA ARG A 48 -3.64 -18.53 0.40
C ARG A 48 -2.49 -19.30 1.06
N ILE A 49 -1.63 -19.94 0.26
CA ILE A 49 -0.44 -20.66 0.77
C ILE A 49 0.51 -19.65 1.41
N SER A 50 0.78 -18.52 0.75
CA SER A 50 1.62 -17.45 1.30
C SER A 50 1.08 -16.92 2.63
N ALA A 51 -0.25 -16.72 2.73
CA ALA A 51 -0.89 -16.29 3.97
C ALA A 51 -0.70 -17.32 5.11
N TYR A 52 -0.92 -18.58 4.82
CA TYR A 52 -0.74 -19.66 5.78
C TYR A 52 0.67 -19.71 6.35
N GLU A 53 1.68 -19.68 5.47
CA GLU A 53 3.09 -19.73 5.87
C GLU A 53 3.52 -18.44 6.59
N THR A 54 3.08 -17.26 6.12
CA THR A 54 3.32 -15.97 6.76
C THR A 54 2.75 -15.96 8.18
N LYS A 55 1.51 -16.46 8.34
CA LYS A 55 0.86 -16.55 9.64
C LYS A 55 1.55 -17.56 10.56
N ALA A 56 2.06 -18.67 10.02
CA ALA A 56 2.86 -19.63 10.76
C ALA A 56 4.16 -19.01 11.31
N GLY A 57 4.73 -18.04 10.58
CA GLY A 57 5.82 -17.16 11.03
C GLY A 57 5.43 -16.10 12.07
N SER A 58 4.16 -16.14 12.57
CA SER A 58 3.61 -15.13 13.50
C SER A 58 3.51 -13.72 12.94
N ILE A 59 3.45 -13.58 11.63
CA ILE A 59 3.32 -12.30 10.93
C ILE A 59 1.85 -12.11 10.50
N PRO A 60 1.14 -11.10 11.04
CA PRO A 60 -0.29 -10.94 10.78
C PRO A 60 -0.63 -10.11 9.54
N TRP A 61 0.35 -9.49 8.89
CA TRP A 61 0.15 -8.50 7.85
C TRP A 61 1.18 -8.64 6.72
N THR A 62 0.73 -8.55 5.48
CA THR A 62 1.60 -8.58 4.29
C THR A 62 1.42 -7.34 3.43
N TYR A 63 2.54 -6.81 2.89
CA TYR A 63 2.54 -5.70 1.94
C TYR A 63 2.35 -6.22 0.50
N ALA A 64 1.22 -6.89 0.29
CA ALA A 64 0.78 -7.50 -0.96
C ALA A 64 -0.76 -7.52 -1.05
N PRO A 65 -1.34 -7.61 -2.26
CA PRO A 65 -0.72 -7.68 -3.58
C PRO A 65 -0.24 -6.33 -4.15
N VAL A 66 0.61 -6.39 -5.18
CA VAL A 66 1.06 -5.23 -5.95
C VAL A 66 0.09 -4.99 -7.11
N LEU A 67 -0.60 -3.85 -7.11
CA LEU A 67 -1.66 -3.50 -8.06
C LEU A 67 -1.29 -2.36 -9.01
N ASP A 68 0.00 -2.04 -9.09
CA ASP A 68 0.49 -1.06 -10.06
C ASP A 68 0.26 -1.54 -11.49
N LEU A 69 -0.12 -0.65 -12.38
CA LEU A 69 -0.16 -0.95 -13.81
C LEU A 69 1.23 -0.76 -14.42
N ALA A 70 1.89 -1.84 -14.81
CA ALA A 70 3.21 -1.83 -15.42
C ALA A 70 3.14 -1.43 -16.90
N ARG A 71 2.82 -0.18 -17.19
CA ARG A 71 2.66 0.33 -18.57
C ARG A 71 3.96 0.87 -19.16
N ASP A 72 4.96 1.16 -18.33
CA ASP A 72 6.31 1.52 -18.79
C ASP A 72 7.27 0.35 -18.56
N ALA A 73 7.68 -0.32 -19.64
CA ALA A 73 8.57 -1.47 -19.58
C ALA A 73 9.99 -1.14 -19.06
N ARG A 74 10.34 0.13 -18.96
CA ARG A 74 11.61 0.58 -18.38
C ARG A 74 11.59 0.61 -16.86
N TRP A 75 10.38 0.61 -16.26
CA TRP A 75 10.22 0.65 -14.81
C TRP A 75 10.76 -0.64 -14.17
N PRO A 76 11.71 -0.55 -13.21
CA PRO A 76 12.45 -1.72 -12.72
C PRO A 76 11.62 -2.68 -11.86
N ARG A 77 10.38 -2.30 -11.45
CA ARG A 77 9.46 -3.14 -10.68
C ARG A 77 8.32 -3.72 -11.54
N HIS A 78 8.52 -3.74 -12.85
CA HIS A 78 7.53 -4.21 -13.82
C HIS A 78 7.05 -5.65 -13.59
N TRP A 79 7.85 -6.50 -12.99
CA TRP A 79 7.51 -7.90 -12.71
C TRP A 79 6.65 -8.13 -11.48
N GLU A 80 6.57 -7.20 -10.53
CA GLU A 80 5.90 -7.41 -9.24
C GLU A 80 4.38 -7.45 -9.34
N ASN A 81 3.80 -6.79 -10.32
CA ASN A 81 2.37 -6.62 -10.53
C ASN A 81 1.79 -7.61 -11.56
N TYR A 82 0.50 -7.50 -11.84
CA TYR A 82 -0.21 -8.39 -12.76
C TYR A 82 -0.26 -7.89 -14.21
N GLY A 83 0.58 -6.94 -14.60
CA GLY A 83 0.73 -6.46 -15.97
C GLY A 83 0.17 -5.06 -16.23
N GLU A 84 0.02 -4.73 -17.53
CA GLU A 84 -0.37 -3.39 -17.98
C GLU A 84 -1.89 -3.20 -18.14
N ASP A 85 -2.64 -4.29 -18.24
CA ASP A 85 -4.09 -4.27 -18.40
C ASP A 85 -4.79 -4.08 -17.06
N CYS A 86 -5.63 -3.04 -16.95
CA CYS A 86 -6.29 -2.70 -15.71
C CYS A 86 -7.33 -3.74 -15.26
N TYR A 87 -8.01 -4.42 -16.20
CA TYR A 87 -8.98 -5.45 -15.88
C TYR A 87 -8.29 -6.73 -15.37
N VAL A 88 -7.24 -7.19 -16.04
CA VAL A 88 -6.46 -8.35 -15.59
C VAL A 88 -5.86 -8.08 -14.21
N ASN A 89 -5.27 -6.89 -14.02
CA ASN A 89 -4.68 -6.51 -12.73
C ASN A 89 -5.75 -6.45 -11.62
N ALA A 90 -6.92 -5.90 -11.89
CA ALA A 90 -8.03 -5.83 -10.95
C ALA A 90 -8.54 -7.23 -10.56
N GLU A 91 -8.76 -8.12 -11.55
CA GLU A 91 -9.24 -9.49 -11.29
C GLU A 91 -8.24 -10.32 -10.50
N MET A 92 -6.95 -10.28 -10.90
CA MET A 92 -5.90 -11.04 -10.19
C MET A 92 -5.65 -10.45 -8.78
N GLY A 93 -5.68 -9.14 -8.65
CA GLY A 93 -5.55 -8.44 -7.37
C GLY A 93 -6.68 -8.79 -6.40
N ARG A 94 -7.92 -8.81 -6.87
CA ARG A 94 -9.09 -9.24 -6.09
C ARG A 94 -8.91 -10.67 -5.56
N GLU A 95 -8.49 -11.58 -6.42
CA GLU A 95 -8.26 -12.97 -6.04
C GLU A 95 -7.12 -13.14 -5.04
N ALA A 96 -6.05 -12.34 -5.19
CA ALA A 96 -4.96 -12.33 -4.23
C ALA A 96 -5.42 -11.83 -2.84
N VAL A 97 -6.25 -10.79 -2.77
CA VAL A 97 -6.84 -10.32 -1.50
C VAL A 97 -7.67 -11.42 -0.84
N PHE A 98 -8.53 -12.11 -1.60
CA PHE A 98 -9.29 -13.26 -1.07
C PHE A 98 -8.37 -14.39 -0.60
N GLY A 99 -7.26 -14.63 -1.29
CA GLY A 99 -6.27 -15.62 -0.86
C GLY A 99 -5.61 -15.25 0.47
N PHE A 100 -5.15 -14.01 0.64
CA PHE A 100 -4.51 -13.54 1.86
C PHE A 100 -5.47 -13.45 3.04
N GLN A 101 -6.65 -12.83 2.86
CA GLN A 101 -7.58 -12.48 3.95
C GLN A 101 -8.78 -13.41 4.09
N GLY A 102 -9.14 -14.15 3.03
CA GLY A 102 -10.45 -14.78 2.91
C GLY A 102 -11.52 -13.81 2.38
N SER A 103 -12.77 -14.25 2.34
CA SER A 103 -13.89 -13.47 1.78
C SER A 103 -14.62 -12.59 2.79
N ASP A 104 -14.28 -12.69 4.08
CA ASP A 104 -14.87 -11.88 5.15
C ASP A 104 -13.81 -10.95 5.75
N PRO A 105 -13.80 -9.65 5.41
CA PRO A 105 -12.80 -8.71 5.92
C PRO A 105 -12.91 -8.48 7.44
N ASN A 106 -14.07 -8.76 8.04
CA ASN A 106 -14.29 -8.61 9.47
C ASN A 106 -13.79 -9.80 10.30
N ASN A 107 -13.36 -10.88 9.63
CA ASN A 107 -12.95 -12.10 10.29
C ASN A 107 -11.72 -12.73 9.62
N ILE A 108 -10.56 -12.17 9.91
CA ILE A 108 -9.27 -12.75 9.47
C ILE A 108 -9.03 -14.05 10.24
N GLY A 109 -9.10 -15.16 9.53
CA GLY A 109 -8.96 -16.49 10.12
C GLY A 109 -7.56 -16.78 10.64
N LYS A 110 -7.44 -17.90 11.36
CA LYS A 110 -6.16 -18.34 11.96
C LYS A 110 -5.05 -18.64 10.95
N GLN A 111 -5.39 -18.89 9.70
CA GLN A 111 -4.49 -19.21 8.60
C GLN A 111 -4.36 -18.07 7.57
N GLN A 112 -4.86 -16.89 7.91
CA GLN A 112 -4.95 -15.74 7.06
C GLN A 112 -4.19 -14.55 7.63
N VAL A 113 -3.82 -13.60 6.77
CA VAL A 113 -3.14 -12.35 7.14
C VAL A 113 -3.85 -11.18 6.48
N ALA A 114 -3.74 -10.00 7.09
CA ALA A 114 -4.23 -8.79 6.47
C ALA A 114 -3.43 -8.47 5.20
N ALA A 115 -4.11 -8.08 4.13
CA ALA A 115 -3.50 -7.63 2.90
C ALA A 115 -3.28 -6.10 2.92
N CYS A 116 -2.19 -5.68 2.28
CA CYS A 116 -1.91 -4.28 2.00
C CYS A 116 -1.72 -4.10 0.51
N ILE A 117 -2.74 -3.64 -0.18
CA ILE A 117 -2.66 -3.40 -1.62
C ILE A 117 -1.76 -2.20 -1.91
N LYS A 118 -0.88 -2.32 -2.92
CA LYS A 118 0.16 -1.31 -3.19
C LYS A 118 0.51 -1.20 -4.67
N HIS A 119 1.14 -0.12 -5.11
CA HIS A 119 1.35 1.16 -4.42
C HIS A 119 0.37 2.19 -4.97
N TYR A 120 -0.49 2.67 -4.17
CA TYR A 120 -1.60 3.56 -4.53
C TYR A 120 -1.11 4.95 -4.91
N MET A 121 -1.22 5.33 -6.17
CA MET A 121 -1.45 4.67 -7.43
C MET A 121 -0.67 5.34 -8.56
N GLY A 122 -0.62 4.72 -9.76
CA GLY A 122 0.08 5.31 -10.91
C GLY A 122 1.60 5.21 -10.86
N TYR A 123 2.15 4.25 -10.10
CA TYR A 123 3.59 4.10 -9.88
C TYR A 123 4.32 3.46 -11.06
N GLY A 124 3.66 2.57 -11.83
CA GLY A 124 4.25 1.85 -12.96
C GLY A 124 4.32 2.64 -14.28
N VAL A 125 4.19 3.99 -14.24
CA VAL A 125 4.24 4.89 -15.41
C VAL A 125 5.11 6.13 -15.17
N PRO A 126 6.33 5.97 -14.62
CA PRO A 126 7.19 7.13 -14.40
C PRO A 126 7.65 7.72 -15.72
N VAL A 127 7.60 9.05 -15.87
CA VAL A 127 8.01 9.75 -17.12
C VAL A 127 9.45 9.38 -17.52
N SER A 128 10.33 9.22 -16.53
CA SER A 128 11.74 8.87 -16.75
C SER A 128 11.99 7.37 -17.00
N GLY A 129 11.02 6.51 -16.70
CA GLY A 129 11.20 5.05 -16.62
C GLY A 129 11.93 4.56 -15.36
N LYS A 130 12.37 5.46 -14.48
CA LYS A 130 13.10 5.11 -13.25
C LYS A 130 12.17 4.99 -12.05
N ASP A 131 12.51 4.10 -11.12
CA ASP A 131 11.76 3.94 -9.89
C ASP A 131 11.74 5.24 -9.04
N ARG A 132 10.66 5.46 -8.30
CA ARG A 132 10.46 6.60 -7.39
C ARG A 132 10.60 7.96 -8.05
N THR A 133 10.28 8.06 -9.34
CA THR A 133 10.32 9.31 -10.10
C THR A 133 8.92 9.73 -10.57
N PRO A 134 8.73 11.03 -10.90
CA PRO A 134 7.42 11.58 -11.20
C PRO A 134 6.68 10.90 -12.34
N SER A 135 5.38 10.76 -12.21
CA SER A 135 4.43 10.41 -13.29
C SER A 135 3.70 11.66 -13.79
N SER A 136 3.11 11.54 -14.98
CA SER A 136 2.20 12.55 -15.53
C SER A 136 0.95 11.85 -16.05
N ILE A 137 -0.08 11.81 -15.21
CA ILE A 137 -1.32 11.08 -15.44
C ILE A 137 -2.48 12.06 -15.29
N THR A 138 -3.39 12.10 -16.25
CA THR A 138 -4.61 12.88 -16.11
C THR A 138 -5.53 12.31 -15.03
N VAL A 139 -6.39 13.14 -14.43
CA VAL A 139 -7.37 12.67 -13.44
C VAL A 139 -8.29 11.61 -14.04
N GLN A 140 -8.67 11.74 -15.32
CA GLN A 140 -9.49 10.75 -16.00
C GLN A 140 -8.77 9.40 -16.12
N ASP A 141 -7.53 9.35 -16.62
CA ASP A 141 -6.75 8.12 -16.70
C ASP A 141 -6.49 7.53 -15.31
N MET A 142 -6.28 8.38 -14.31
CA MET A 142 -6.11 7.95 -12.93
C MET A 142 -7.35 7.19 -12.44
N ARG A 143 -8.56 7.75 -12.63
CA ARG A 143 -9.83 7.13 -12.22
C ARG A 143 -10.15 5.87 -13.04
N GLU A 144 -10.03 5.94 -14.36
CA GLU A 144 -10.47 4.85 -15.23
C GLU A 144 -9.53 3.65 -15.23
N LYS A 145 -8.22 3.89 -15.09
CA LYS A 145 -7.21 2.84 -15.26
C LYS A 145 -6.48 2.50 -13.96
N HIS A 146 -5.82 3.50 -13.36
CA HIS A 146 -4.94 3.26 -12.23
C HIS A 146 -5.69 3.00 -10.92
N PHE A 147 -6.87 3.57 -10.75
CA PHE A 147 -7.71 3.34 -9.57
C PHE A 147 -8.47 2.01 -9.64
N ALA A 148 -8.82 1.52 -10.81
CA ALA A 148 -9.65 0.33 -10.98
C ALA A 148 -9.12 -0.93 -10.23
N PRO A 149 -7.81 -1.29 -10.29
CA PRO A 149 -7.30 -2.41 -9.53
C PRO A 149 -7.42 -2.23 -8.00
N PHE A 150 -7.17 -1.02 -7.52
CA PHE A 150 -7.31 -0.71 -6.08
C PHE A 150 -8.76 -0.75 -5.63
N LEU A 151 -9.68 -0.23 -6.45
CA LEU A 151 -11.12 -0.29 -6.18
C LEU A 151 -11.59 -1.74 -6.01
N GLU A 152 -11.17 -2.64 -6.90
CA GLU A 152 -11.53 -4.07 -6.80
C GLU A 152 -10.84 -4.75 -5.60
N GLY A 153 -9.61 -4.37 -5.26
CA GLY A 153 -8.93 -4.82 -4.04
C GLY A 153 -9.66 -4.37 -2.75
N ILE A 154 -10.14 -3.13 -2.72
CA ILE A 154 -10.94 -2.59 -1.60
C ILE A 154 -12.29 -3.29 -1.51
N LYS A 155 -12.99 -3.50 -2.62
CA LYS A 155 -14.25 -4.27 -2.67
C LYS A 155 -14.07 -5.72 -2.23
N ALA A 156 -12.89 -6.31 -2.47
CA ALA A 156 -12.52 -7.63 -1.96
C ALA A 156 -12.24 -7.63 -0.45
N GLY A 157 -12.22 -6.46 0.19
CA GLY A 157 -12.06 -6.30 1.62
C GLY A 157 -10.63 -6.02 2.08
N ALA A 158 -9.73 -5.54 1.22
CA ALA A 158 -8.37 -5.15 1.63
C ALA A 158 -8.41 -4.17 2.81
N LEU A 159 -7.69 -4.50 3.88
CA LEU A 159 -7.71 -3.75 5.14
C LEU A 159 -6.69 -2.61 5.17
N SER A 160 -5.74 -2.59 4.25
CA SER A 160 -4.76 -1.50 4.17
C SER A 160 -4.32 -1.22 2.75
N VAL A 161 -3.89 0.02 2.54
CA VAL A 161 -3.34 0.54 1.29
C VAL A 161 -1.97 1.17 1.57
N MET A 162 -0.95 0.81 0.81
CA MET A 162 0.34 1.50 0.84
C MET A 162 0.41 2.52 -0.30
N VAL A 163 0.81 3.74 0.05
CA VAL A 163 0.87 4.86 -0.88
C VAL A 163 2.09 4.75 -1.81
N ASN A 164 1.94 5.21 -3.03
CA ASN A 164 3.00 5.30 -4.04
C ASN A 164 4.14 6.26 -3.61
N SER A 165 5.38 5.79 -3.73
CA SER A 165 6.60 6.53 -3.35
C SER A 165 7.06 7.55 -4.40
N ALA A 166 6.16 8.21 -5.11
CA ALA A 166 6.49 9.21 -6.13
C ALA A 166 5.53 10.41 -6.06
N MET A 167 5.46 11.18 -7.13
CA MET A 167 4.51 12.26 -7.31
C MET A 167 3.84 12.16 -8.67
N ASN A 168 2.64 12.73 -8.79
CA ASN A 168 1.95 12.91 -10.06
C ASN A 168 1.75 14.40 -10.33
N ASN A 169 2.12 14.86 -11.53
CA ASN A 169 1.94 16.26 -11.94
C ASN A 169 2.48 17.28 -10.91
N GLY A 170 3.59 16.96 -10.24
CA GLY A 170 4.23 17.84 -9.26
C GLY A 170 3.71 17.73 -7.82
N LEU A 171 2.67 16.93 -7.55
CA LEU A 171 2.15 16.69 -6.20
C LEU A 171 2.54 15.30 -5.70
N PRO A 172 3.32 15.15 -4.62
CA PRO A 172 3.59 13.87 -3.98
C PRO A 172 2.31 13.19 -3.50
N PHE A 173 2.21 11.87 -3.71
CA PHE A 173 1.01 11.12 -3.29
C PHE A 173 0.76 11.21 -1.79
N HIS A 174 1.81 11.23 -0.97
CA HIS A 174 1.72 11.38 0.49
C HIS A 174 1.21 12.75 0.96
N ALA A 175 1.05 13.72 0.07
CA ALA A 175 0.49 15.04 0.34
C ALA A 175 -0.87 15.28 -0.37
N ASN A 176 -1.40 14.26 -1.04
CA ASN A 176 -2.57 14.41 -1.87
C ASN A 176 -3.85 14.04 -1.11
N TYR A 177 -4.48 15.04 -0.48
CA TYR A 177 -5.73 14.89 0.27
C TYR A 177 -6.87 14.30 -0.58
N GLU A 178 -7.03 14.77 -1.82
CA GLU A 178 -8.07 14.28 -2.74
C GLU A 178 -7.98 12.75 -2.90
N LEU A 179 -6.79 12.23 -3.21
CA LEU A 179 -6.62 10.81 -3.47
C LEU A 179 -6.68 9.96 -2.20
N LEU A 180 -6.13 10.46 -1.08
CA LEU A 180 -6.04 9.67 0.15
C LEU A 180 -7.30 9.76 1.02
N THR A 181 -7.90 10.94 1.09
CA THR A 181 -9.09 11.15 1.93
C THR A 181 -10.37 11.11 1.11
N GLU A 182 -10.53 12.00 0.13
CA GLU A 182 -11.79 12.08 -0.61
C GLU A 182 -12.10 10.78 -1.37
N TRP A 183 -11.16 10.26 -2.19
CA TRP A 183 -11.43 9.05 -2.97
C TRP A 183 -11.50 7.77 -2.14
N LEU A 184 -10.62 7.59 -1.13
CA LEU A 184 -10.57 6.35 -0.36
C LEU A 184 -11.52 6.36 0.84
N LYS A 185 -11.49 7.43 1.64
CA LYS A 185 -12.24 7.46 2.90
C LYS A 185 -13.67 7.95 2.71
N GLU A 186 -13.86 9.01 1.91
CA GLU A 186 -15.17 9.64 1.75
C GLU A 186 -16.00 8.99 0.63
N ASP A 187 -15.51 8.97 -0.63
CA ASP A 187 -16.25 8.43 -1.77
C ASP A 187 -16.55 6.93 -1.62
N LEU A 188 -15.60 6.14 -1.11
CA LEU A 188 -15.76 4.69 -0.92
C LEU A 188 -16.28 4.32 0.48
N ASN A 189 -16.35 5.27 1.40
CA ASN A 189 -16.63 5.00 2.82
C ASN A 189 -15.75 3.85 3.38
N TRP A 190 -14.45 3.86 2.98
CA TRP A 190 -13.50 2.83 3.36
C TRP A 190 -12.76 3.21 4.64
N ASP A 191 -12.83 2.36 5.66
CA ASP A 191 -12.27 2.57 6.99
C ASP A 191 -10.91 1.88 7.21
N GLY A 192 -10.33 1.30 6.17
CA GLY A 192 -9.03 0.65 6.23
C GLY A 192 -7.86 1.63 6.46
N MET A 193 -6.69 1.09 6.75
CA MET A 193 -5.50 1.85 7.12
C MET A 193 -4.68 2.27 5.89
N ILE A 194 -4.27 3.53 5.84
CA ILE A 194 -3.34 4.06 4.83
C ILE A 194 -1.93 4.13 5.43
N VAL A 195 -1.01 3.33 4.88
CA VAL A 195 0.40 3.30 5.29
C VAL A 195 1.27 3.96 4.22
N THR A 196 2.35 4.61 4.63
CA THR A 196 3.35 5.13 3.68
C THR A 196 4.19 4.02 3.08
N ASP A 197 4.86 4.28 1.96
CA ASP A 197 6.07 3.54 1.57
C ASP A 197 7.26 4.01 2.45
N TRP A 198 8.43 3.42 2.22
CA TRP A 198 9.62 3.54 3.06
C TRP A 198 10.13 4.97 3.20
N ALA A 199 10.03 5.52 4.43
CA ALA A 199 10.46 6.85 4.82
C ALA A 199 9.85 8.02 4.02
N ASP A 200 8.70 7.83 3.37
CA ASP A 200 8.18 8.79 2.39
C ASP A 200 7.58 10.06 3.00
N ILE A 201 7.20 10.05 4.28
CA ILE A 201 6.92 11.34 4.96
C ILE A 201 8.18 12.21 5.00
N ASN A 202 9.33 11.61 5.34
CA ASN A 202 10.60 12.35 5.34
C ASN A 202 10.98 12.85 3.94
N ASN A 203 10.59 12.10 2.89
CA ASN A 203 10.86 12.47 1.51
C ASN A 203 10.14 13.74 1.07
N LEU A 204 8.99 14.10 1.65
CA LEU A 204 8.35 15.40 1.41
C LEU A 204 9.28 16.59 1.72
N TYR A 205 10.15 16.41 2.71
CA TYR A 205 11.19 17.39 3.06
C TYR A 205 12.50 17.16 2.30
N THR A 206 13.01 15.91 2.27
CA THR A 206 14.38 15.64 1.79
C THR A 206 14.48 15.51 0.28
N ARG A 207 13.49 14.92 -0.40
CA ARG A 207 13.45 14.68 -1.83
C ARG A 207 12.56 15.68 -2.56
N ASP A 208 11.29 15.76 -2.14
CA ASP A 208 10.24 16.45 -2.88
C ASP A 208 10.21 17.96 -2.63
N LYS A 209 10.82 18.40 -1.52
CA LYS A 209 11.00 19.83 -1.14
C LYS A 209 9.70 20.62 -1.00
N ILE A 210 8.59 19.97 -0.69
CA ILE A 210 7.31 20.64 -0.42
C ILE A 210 7.09 21.01 1.04
N ALA A 211 7.96 20.50 1.92
CA ALA A 211 7.99 20.83 3.35
C ALA A 211 9.33 21.49 3.71
N GLY A 212 9.31 22.48 4.60
CA GLY A 212 10.51 23.17 5.10
C GLY A 212 11.20 22.43 6.24
N SER A 213 10.55 21.41 6.82
CA SER A 213 11.10 20.59 7.92
C SER A 213 10.45 19.22 7.97
N LYS A 214 11.05 18.27 8.74
CA LYS A 214 10.42 16.97 9.02
C LYS A 214 9.07 17.11 9.72
N LYS A 215 8.95 18.05 10.66
CA LYS A 215 7.71 18.33 11.40
C LYS A 215 6.60 18.77 10.46
N GLU A 216 6.90 19.68 9.54
CA GLU A 216 5.95 20.14 8.53
C GLU A 216 5.57 19.02 7.55
N ALA A 217 6.52 18.15 7.16
CA ALA A 217 6.24 16.97 6.34
C ALA A 217 5.23 16.03 7.02
N ILE A 218 5.36 15.82 8.33
CA ILE A 218 4.41 15.02 9.11
C ILE A 218 3.02 15.68 9.14
N LYS A 219 2.97 17.00 9.40
CA LYS A 219 1.71 17.76 9.34
C LYS A 219 0.99 17.57 8.01
N ILE A 220 1.70 17.75 6.90
CA ILE A 220 1.15 17.63 5.54
C ILE A 220 0.60 16.20 5.32
N ALA A 221 1.40 15.17 5.60
CA ALA A 221 1.02 13.79 5.34
C ALA A 221 -0.16 13.31 6.20
N ILE A 222 -0.16 13.59 7.49
CA ILE A 222 -1.26 13.18 8.38
C ILE A 222 -2.56 13.89 8.03
N ASN A 223 -2.51 15.18 7.72
CA ASN A 223 -3.69 15.93 7.29
C ASN A 223 -4.17 15.51 5.90
N ALA A 224 -3.28 14.97 5.04
CA ALA A 224 -3.67 14.39 3.76
C ALA A 224 -4.37 13.04 3.87
N GLY A 225 -4.25 12.31 4.99
CA GLY A 225 -4.96 11.04 5.21
C GLY A 225 -4.08 9.85 5.59
N ILE A 226 -2.77 10.04 5.77
CA ILE A 226 -1.86 8.96 6.21
C ILE A 226 -2.19 8.55 7.66
N ASP A 227 -2.36 7.25 7.89
CA ASP A 227 -2.66 6.68 9.21
C ASP A 227 -1.42 6.07 9.87
N MET A 228 -0.47 5.54 9.09
CA MET A 228 0.75 4.91 9.60
C MET A 228 1.97 5.35 8.81
N SER A 229 3.03 5.74 9.51
CA SER A 229 4.33 6.06 8.93
C SER A 229 5.26 4.86 8.96
N MET A 230 5.76 4.45 7.79
CA MET A 230 6.83 3.47 7.68
C MET A 230 8.20 4.18 7.78
N VAL A 231 8.65 4.42 9.01
CA VAL A 231 9.89 5.15 9.30
C VAL A 231 10.79 4.32 10.24
N PRO A 232 11.61 3.41 9.70
CA PRO A 232 12.25 2.35 10.51
C PRO A 232 13.46 2.81 11.34
N TYR A 233 14.02 4.00 11.10
CA TYR A 233 15.32 4.38 11.64
C TYR A 233 15.28 5.46 12.71
N GLU A 234 14.12 6.08 12.96
CA GLU A 234 14.03 7.20 13.89
C GLU A 234 12.66 7.29 14.56
N TRP A 235 12.63 7.92 15.73
CA TRP A 235 11.42 8.13 16.53
C TRP A 235 10.88 9.55 16.45
N SER A 236 11.50 10.42 15.67
CA SER A 236 11.13 11.84 15.56
C SER A 236 9.69 12.01 15.08
N PHE A 237 9.17 11.06 14.28
CA PHE A 237 7.78 11.06 13.86
C PHE A 237 6.82 11.13 15.05
N CYS A 238 6.98 10.28 16.06
CA CYS A 238 6.10 10.25 17.23
C CYS A 238 6.20 11.55 18.05
N THR A 239 7.40 12.08 18.20
CA THR A 239 7.64 13.33 18.93
C THR A 239 6.97 14.51 18.23
N TYR A 240 7.25 14.69 16.94
CA TYR A 240 6.68 15.79 16.17
C TYR A 240 5.15 15.68 15.99
N LEU A 241 4.62 14.47 15.81
CA LEU A 241 3.17 14.30 15.72
C LEU A 241 2.47 14.72 17.03
N LYS A 242 3.03 14.33 18.17
CA LYS A 242 2.50 14.77 19.47
C LYS A 242 2.51 16.29 19.60
N GLU A 243 3.63 16.93 19.28
CA GLU A 243 3.75 18.39 19.28
C GLU A 243 2.72 19.05 18.36
N LEU A 244 2.53 18.53 17.13
CA LEU A 244 1.57 19.06 16.16
C LEU A 244 0.12 18.97 16.66
N VAL A 245 -0.20 17.93 17.42
CA VAL A 245 -1.54 17.79 18.03
C VAL A 245 -1.69 18.80 19.19
N GLU A 246 -0.67 18.95 20.04
CA GLU A 246 -0.66 19.91 21.14
C GLU A 246 -0.72 21.38 20.65
N GLU A 247 -0.14 21.65 19.47
CA GLU A 247 -0.18 22.97 18.80
C GLU A 247 -1.50 23.21 18.02
N GLY A 248 -2.35 22.19 17.88
CA GLY A 248 -3.58 22.27 17.10
C GLY A 248 -3.40 22.24 15.57
N GLU A 249 -2.20 21.91 15.09
CA GLU A 249 -1.85 21.80 13.66
C GLU A 249 -2.31 20.46 13.03
N VAL A 250 -2.50 19.44 13.85
CA VAL A 250 -3.13 18.16 13.52
C VAL A 250 -4.29 17.96 14.48
N PRO A 251 -5.53 17.82 13.99
CA PRO A 251 -6.68 17.63 14.85
C PRO A 251 -6.65 16.26 15.53
N MET A 252 -7.08 16.20 16.80
CA MET A 252 -7.13 14.98 17.59
C MET A 252 -8.00 13.88 16.94
N SER A 253 -8.94 14.25 16.08
CA SER A 253 -9.76 13.33 15.31
C SER A 253 -8.98 12.53 14.28
N ARG A 254 -7.73 12.90 13.98
CA ARG A 254 -6.82 12.16 13.10
C ARG A 254 -5.94 11.15 13.85
N ILE A 255 -6.00 11.13 15.17
CA ILE A 255 -5.23 10.25 16.04
C ILE A 255 -6.16 9.20 16.67
#